data_af3cd2a56c5229d19ecc2711032782ce
#
_entry.id   af3cd2a56c5229d19ecc2711032782ce
#
_cell.length_a   1.000
_cell.length_b   1.000
_cell.length_c   1.000
_cell.angle_alpha   90.00
_cell.angle_beta   90.00
_cell.angle_gamma   90.00
#
_symmetry.space_group_name_H-M   'P 1'
#
loop_
_entity.id
_entity.type
_entity.pdbx_description
1 polymer ?
#
loop_
_entity_poly.entity_id
_entity_poly.type
_entity_poly.pdbx_seq_one_letter_code
_entity_poly.pdbx_strand_id
1 'polypeptide(L)'
;SPGVAAMWVALMHECGLPKNVLNFITGPGSKIGGAIVQHKLTRFISFTGSRDVGLWIFDKSAKTQPGQIWMKRLVAEMGGKDSILVDKECNLDAAVDAVLASAFGYQGQKCSACSRAILHHDIYDTFVSKLIPKVQALKQGHPKDRANYMGPMVDAAAQKKTLEYIETGKKEGKLLAGGGAGPKSGYYVQPTVIGDVAPNATISLEEIFGPVLALIRVKDFEEGLAVANNTEYGLTGAVFTTNE
;
A
#
# COMPACT_ATOMS: atom_id res chain seq x y z
N SER A 1 0.66 -8.03 13.95
CA SER A 1 1.72 -8.24 14.94
C SER A 1 1.27 -7.95 16.36
N PRO A 2 0.38 -8.79 16.94
CA PRO A 2 -0.20 -8.51 18.26
C PRO A 2 0.85 -8.41 19.38
N GLY A 3 1.96 -9.13 19.29
CA GLY A 3 3.04 -9.10 20.30
C GLY A 3 3.66 -7.70 20.44
N VAL A 4 3.93 -7.01 19.35
CA VAL A 4 4.48 -5.64 19.38
C VAL A 4 3.48 -4.67 20.02
N ALA A 5 2.20 -4.77 19.67
CA ALA A 5 1.16 -3.94 20.27
C ALA A 5 0.99 -4.20 21.78
N ALA A 6 1.08 -5.47 22.22
CA ALA A 6 1.04 -5.83 23.63
C ALA A 6 2.22 -5.23 24.42
N MET A 7 3.44 -5.30 23.85
CA MET A 7 4.64 -4.67 24.44
C MET A 7 4.49 -3.17 24.55
N TRP A 8 3.96 -2.52 23.52
CA TRP A 8 3.72 -1.09 23.53
C TRP A 8 2.72 -0.67 24.61
N VAL A 9 1.60 -1.40 24.75
CA VAL A 9 0.61 -1.16 25.80
C VAL A 9 1.21 -1.35 27.19
N ALA A 10 2.02 -2.41 27.41
CA ALA A 10 2.72 -2.63 28.65
C ALA A 10 3.64 -1.44 29.01
N LEU A 11 4.44 -0.97 28.04
CA LEU A 11 5.31 0.20 28.19
C LEU A 11 4.51 1.46 28.57
N MET A 12 3.35 1.71 27.95
CA MET A 12 2.49 2.84 28.31
C MET A 12 2.02 2.79 29.76
N HIS A 13 1.67 1.59 30.27
CA HIS A 13 1.30 1.43 31.67
C HIS A 13 2.50 1.60 32.62
N GLU A 14 3.69 1.13 32.25
CA GLU A 14 4.93 1.35 33.01
C GLU A 14 5.29 2.86 33.07
N CYS A 15 4.97 3.63 32.02
CA CYS A 15 5.13 5.08 31.96
C CYS A 15 4.05 5.85 32.76
N GLY A 16 3.16 5.18 33.47
CA GLY A 16 2.17 5.81 34.33
C GLY A 16 0.78 6.03 33.71
N LEU A 17 0.50 5.42 32.55
CA LEU A 17 -0.85 5.48 31.99
C LEU A 17 -1.86 4.82 32.98
N PRO A 18 -2.93 5.53 33.39
CA PRO A 18 -3.91 4.97 34.32
C PRO A 18 -4.52 3.66 33.81
N LYS A 19 -4.83 2.74 34.72
CA LYS A 19 -5.53 1.49 34.38
C LYS A 19 -6.88 1.79 33.73
N ASN A 20 -7.27 0.95 32.78
CA ASN A 20 -8.53 1.04 32.03
C ASN A 20 -8.67 2.22 31.03
N VAL A 21 -7.63 3.04 30.85
CA VAL A 21 -7.60 4.07 29.79
C VAL A 21 -7.26 3.45 28.44
N LEU A 22 -6.30 2.51 28.42
CA LEU A 22 -5.90 1.78 27.23
C LEU A 22 -6.02 0.28 27.50
N ASN A 23 -6.86 -0.40 26.71
CA ASN A 23 -7.05 -1.84 26.79
C ASN A 23 -6.69 -2.48 25.44
N PHE A 24 -5.95 -3.57 25.48
CA PHE A 24 -5.51 -4.31 24.29
C PHE A 24 -6.29 -5.63 24.17
N ILE A 25 -6.98 -5.81 23.04
CA ILE A 25 -7.77 -7.01 22.75
C ILE A 25 -7.31 -7.57 21.41
N THR A 26 -7.06 -8.87 21.34
CA THR A 26 -6.68 -9.57 20.12
C THR A 26 -7.69 -10.64 19.73
N GLY A 27 -7.80 -10.90 18.44
CA GLY A 27 -8.60 -11.99 17.90
C GLY A 27 -8.99 -11.76 16.46
N PRO A 28 -9.74 -12.70 15.85
CA PRO A 28 -10.24 -12.52 14.48
C PRO A 28 -11.09 -11.26 14.35
N GLY A 29 -10.72 -10.37 13.40
CA GLY A 29 -11.41 -9.10 13.16
C GLY A 29 -12.91 -9.29 12.91
N SER A 30 -13.29 -10.37 12.21
CA SER A 30 -14.70 -10.72 11.95
C SER A 30 -15.52 -11.02 13.21
N LYS A 31 -14.88 -11.43 14.30
CA LYS A 31 -15.55 -11.71 15.58
C LYS A 31 -15.47 -10.50 16.52
N ILE A 32 -14.24 -10.13 16.90
CA ILE A 32 -14.02 -9.05 17.90
C ILE A 32 -14.34 -7.68 17.32
N GLY A 33 -13.89 -7.38 16.10
CA GLY A 33 -14.17 -6.10 15.44
C GLY A 33 -15.66 -5.86 15.28
N GLY A 34 -16.41 -6.87 14.83
CA GLY A 34 -17.85 -6.81 14.68
C GLY A 34 -18.59 -6.51 16.01
N ALA A 35 -18.17 -7.17 17.09
CA ALA A 35 -18.72 -6.96 18.41
C ALA A 35 -18.47 -5.52 18.93
N ILE A 36 -17.24 -5.02 18.76
CA ILE A 36 -16.87 -3.65 19.19
C ILE A 36 -17.62 -2.59 18.36
N VAL A 37 -17.63 -2.74 17.03
CA VAL A 37 -18.28 -1.77 16.13
C VAL A 37 -19.77 -1.62 16.45
N GLN A 38 -20.46 -2.71 16.73
CA GLN A 38 -21.90 -2.70 17.00
C GLN A 38 -22.26 -2.48 18.47
N HIS A 39 -21.30 -2.52 19.40
CA HIS A 39 -21.60 -2.39 20.82
C HIS A 39 -22.22 -1.02 21.15
N LYS A 40 -23.26 -1.00 21.96
CA LYS A 40 -24.00 0.23 22.34
C LYS A 40 -23.17 1.29 23.06
N LEU A 41 -22.08 0.88 23.74
CA LEU A 41 -21.19 1.78 24.45
C LEU A 41 -20.04 2.32 23.59
N THR A 42 -19.84 1.80 22.36
CA THR A 42 -18.85 2.35 21.45
C THR A 42 -19.29 3.73 20.95
N ARG A 43 -18.45 4.74 21.17
CA ARG A 43 -18.72 6.14 20.81
C ARG A 43 -17.99 6.61 19.58
N PHE A 44 -16.71 6.20 19.49
CA PHE A 44 -15.81 6.62 18.43
C PHE A 44 -15.07 5.39 17.91
N ILE A 45 -14.94 5.30 16.59
CA ILE A 45 -14.20 4.25 15.91
C ILE A 45 -13.12 4.94 15.08
N SER A 46 -11.86 4.60 15.33
CA SER A 46 -10.73 4.93 14.48
C SER A 46 -10.24 3.63 13.85
N PHE A 47 -10.35 3.54 12.54
CA PHE A 47 -10.07 2.30 11.79
C PHE A 47 -8.99 2.57 10.74
N THR A 48 -8.08 1.62 10.60
CA THR A 48 -7.17 1.54 9.45
C THR A 48 -7.21 0.11 8.92
N GLY A 49 -7.46 -0.05 7.62
CA GLY A 49 -7.52 -1.37 7.00
C GLY A 49 -8.02 -1.32 5.54
N SER A 50 -8.57 -2.45 5.06
CA SER A 50 -9.06 -2.51 3.68
C SER A 50 -10.33 -1.67 3.48
N ARG A 51 -10.54 -1.20 2.23
CA ARG A 51 -11.73 -0.45 1.82
C ARG A 51 -13.02 -1.18 2.16
N ASP A 52 -13.10 -2.47 1.87
CA ASP A 52 -14.32 -3.26 2.11
C ASP A 52 -14.68 -3.33 3.59
N VAL A 53 -13.68 -3.50 4.47
CA VAL A 53 -13.89 -3.51 5.92
C VAL A 53 -14.27 -2.11 6.41
N GLY A 54 -13.66 -1.06 5.89
CA GLY A 54 -14.01 0.33 6.22
C GLY A 54 -15.46 0.67 5.88
N LEU A 55 -15.91 0.31 4.67
CA LEU A 55 -17.30 0.49 4.24
C LEU A 55 -18.27 -0.35 5.08
N TRP A 56 -17.90 -1.59 5.42
CA TRP A 56 -18.68 -2.43 6.33
C TRP A 56 -18.82 -1.78 7.72
N ILE A 57 -17.74 -1.25 8.28
CA ILE A 57 -17.78 -0.53 9.57
C ILE A 57 -18.70 0.68 9.49
N PHE A 58 -18.61 1.44 8.40
CA PHE A 58 -19.48 2.60 8.17
C PHE A 58 -20.97 2.19 8.22
N ASP A 59 -21.37 1.17 7.44
CA ASP A 59 -22.75 0.66 7.45
C ASP A 59 -23.18 0.20 8.84
N LYS A 60 -22.34 -0.58 9.56
CA LYS A 60 -22.72 -1.13 10.87
C LYS A 60 -22.72 -0.09 11.97
N SER A 61 -21.82 0.88 11.94
CA SER A 61 -21.75 1.95 12.94
C SER A 61 -22.92 2.95 12.85
N ALA A 62 -23.48 3.13 11.66
CA ALA A 62 -24.64 3.99 11.43
C ALA A 62 -25.94 3.44 12.04
N LYS A 63 -26.03 2.13 12.30
CA LYS A 63 -27.21 1.49 12.88
C LYS A 63 -27.22 1.63 14.40
N THR A 64 -28.17 2.39 14.92
CA THR A 64 -28.37 2.56 16.38
C THR A 64 -28.79 1.25 17.03
N GLN A 65 -28.08 0.87 18.09
CA GLN A 65 -28.39 -0.33 18.87
C GLN A 65 -29.37 -0.04 20.01
N PRO A 66 -30.16 -1.02 20.46
CA PRO A 66 -31.02 -0.86 21.61
C PRO A 66 -30.25 -0.37 22.87
N GLY A 67 -30.67 0.75 23.45
CA GLY A 67 -30.03 1.38 24.61
C GLY A 67 -28.77 2.20 24.27
N GLN A 68 -28.49 2.45 23.00
CA GLN A 68 -27.46 3.41 22.55
C GLN A 68 -28.06 4.82 22.62
N ILE A 69 -27.39 5.72 23.34
CA ILE A 69 -27.86 7.11 23.59
C ILE A 69 -27.07 8.17 22.81
N TRP A 70 -26.16 7.78 21.93
CA TRP A 70 -25.35 8.67 21.09
C TRP A 70 -25.15 8.10 19.69
N MET A 71 -24.84 8.97 18.75
CA MET A 71 -24.37 8.58 17.41
C MET A 71 -22.89 8.22 17.48
N LYS A 72 -22.50 7.10 16.86
CA LYS A 72 -21.08 6.73 16.73
C LYS A 72 -20.40 7.64 15.72
N ARG A 73 -19.17 8.03 16.03
CA ARG A 73 -18.28 8.74 15.08
C ARG A 73 -17.31 7.74 14.50
N LEU A 74 -16.99 7.91 13.23
CA LEU A 74 -16.04 7.04 12.50
C LEU A 74 -15.01 7.91 11.78
N VAL A 75 -13.74 7.54 11.95
CA VAL A 75 -12.64 7.87 11.05
C VAL A 75 -12.16 6.57 10.46
N ALA A 76 -12.12 6.47 9.14
CA ALA A 76 -11.71 5.26 8.41
C ALA A 76 -10.59 5.61 7.43
N GLU A 77 -9.39 5.14 7.75
CA GLU A 77 -8.23 5.14 6.87
C GLU A 77 -8.20 3.80 6.12
N MET A 78 -8.17 3.86 4.77
CA MET A 78 -8.30 2.68 3.93
C MET A 78 -7.12 2.53 2.98
N GLY A 79 -7.28 1.75 1.92
CA GLY A 79 -6.25 1.52 0.94
C GLY A 79 -5.97 2.72 0.03
N GLY A 80 -4.96 2.57 -0.81
CA GLY A 80 -4.55 3.54 -1.81
C GLY A 80 -4.15 2.88 -3.13
N LYS A 81 -4.20 3.65 -4.20
CA LYS A 81 -3.61 3.32 -5.49
C LYS A 81 -2.75 4.48 -5.95
N ASP A 82 -1.76 4.78 -5.13
CA ASP A 82 -1.01 6.00 -5.21
C ASP A 82 -0.06 6.02 -6.39
N SER A 83 0.12 7.21 -6.96
CA SER A 83 0.93 7.42 -8.13
C SER A 83 2.01 8.48 -7.91
N ILE A 84 3.11 8.32 -8.62
CA ILE A 84 4.10 9.36 -8.85
C ILE A 84 4.04 9.70 -10.34
N LEU A 85 3.62 10.93 -10.64
CA LEU A 85 3.62 11.50 -11.98
C LEU A 85 4.99 12.14 -12.23
N VAL A 86 5.67 11.72 -13.28
CA VAL A 86 7.00 12.22 -13.66
C VAL A 86 6.90 12.91 -15.01
N ASP A 87 7.00 14.23 -14.98
CA ASP A 87 7.00 15.07 -16.16
C ASP A 87 8.37 15.01 -16.88
N LYS A 88 8.39 15.40 -18.17
CA LYS A 88 9.62 15.48 -18.96
C LYS A 88 10.65 16.45 -18.40
N GLU A 89 10.18 17.55 -17.81
CA GLU A 89 11.02 18.59 -17.19
C GLU A 89 11.20 18.30 -15.70
N CYS A 90 12.03 17.29 -15.36
CA CYS A 90 12.25 16.89 -13.96
C CYS A 90 13.72 16.51 -13.69
N ASN A 91 14.06 16.46 -12.41
CA ASN A 91 15.27 15.74 -11.98
C ASN A 91 15.00 14.23 -12.04
N LEU A 92 15.36 13.62 -13.17
CA LEU A 92 15.05 12.22 -13.45
C LEU A 92 15.68 11.24 -12.45
N ASP A 93 16.90 11.51 -11.99
CA ASP A 93 17.58 10.63 -11.01
C ASP A 93 16.87 10.66 -9.66
N ALA A 94 16.47 11.84 -9.20
CA ALA A 94 15.68 11.99 -7.99
C ALA A 94 14.30 11.30 -8.10
N ALA A 95 13.64 11.42 -9.26
CA ALA A 95 12.37 10.75 -9.52
C ALA A 95 12.50 9.22 -9.49
N VAL A 96 13.53 8.67 -10.12
CA VAL A 96 13.83 7.22 -10.09
C VAL A 96 14.05 6.72 -8.66
N ASP A 97 14.84 7.42 -7.86
CA ASP A 97 15.14 7.04 -6.47
C ASP A 97 13.88 7.14 -5.58
N ALA A 98 13.07 8.15 -5.76
CA ALA A 98 11.81 8.31 -5.04
C ALA A 98 10.80 7.20 -5.39
N VAL A 99 10.63 6.88 -6.67
CA VAL A 99 9.77 5.77 -7.12
C VAL A 99 10.26 4.44 -6.55
N LEU A 100 11.56 4.16 -6.63
CA LEU A 100 12.17 2.94 -6.06
C LEU A 100 11.86 2.82 -4.55
N ALA A 101 12.15 3.86 -3.80
CA ALA A 101 11.97 3.87 -2.35
C ALA A 101 10.49 3.75 -1.96
N SER A 102 9.60 4.48 -2.65
CA SER A 102 8.18 4.47 -2.36
C SER A 102 7.49 3.15 -2.74
N ALA A 103 7.86 2.55 -3.89
CA ALA A 103 7.23 1.32 -4.37
C ALA A 103 7.67 0.07 -3.59
N PHE A 104 8.95 -0.02 -3.22
CA PHE A 104 9.52 -1.25 -2.66
C PHE A 104 9.87 -1.16 -1.17
N GLY A 105 9.91 0.03 -0.59
CA GLY A 105 10.04 0.21 0.86
C GLY A 105 8.92 -0.50 1.59
N TYR A 106 9.28 -1.27 2.63
CA TYR A 106 8.34 -2.11 3.39
C TYR A 106 7.57 -3.12 2.53
N GLN A 107 8.19 -3.60 1.44
CA GLN A 107 7.63 -4.56 0.46
C GLN A 107 6.36 -4.03 -0.24
N GLY A 108 6.18 -2.72 -0.36
CA GLY A 108 4.95 -2.13 -0.90
C GLY A 108 3.71 -2.35 -0.02
N GLN A 109 3.86 -2.85 1.21
CA GLN A 109 2.76 -3.09 2.15
C GLN A 109 2.41 -1.82 2.93
N LYS A 110 2.16 -0.74 2.23
CA LYS A 110 1.71 0.56 2.77
C LYS A 110 0.54 1.07 1.94
N CYS A 111 -0.46 1.64 2.60
CA CYS A 111 -1.57 2.31 1.92
C CYS A 111 -1.08 3.44 1.00
N SER A 112 0.03 4.10 1.36
CA SER A 112 0.67 5.21 0.63
C SER A 112 1.84 4.79 -0.27
N ALA A 113 2.04 3.48 -0.55
CA ALA A 113 3.12 3.05 -1.44
C ALA A 113 2.85 3.45 -2.89
N CYS A 114 3.86 3.94 -3.60
CA CYS A 114 3.78 4.15 -5.04
C CYS A 114 3.56 2.80 -5.74
N SER A 115 2.40 2.62 -6.30
CA SER A 115 2.06 1.42 -7.06
C SER A 115 1.94 1.68 -8.56
N ARG A 116 1.93 2.97 -8.95
CA ARG A 116 1.90 3.45 -10.34
C ARG A 116 2.93 4.57 -10.53
N ALA A 117 3.91 4.38 -11.42
CA ALA A 117 4.70 5.48 -11.95
C ALA A 117 4.12 5.88 -13.31
N ILE A 118 3.61 7.12 -13.40
CA ILE A 118 3.00 7.69 -14.59
C ILE A 118 4.05 8.57 -15.23
N LEU A 119 4.52 8.19 -16.40
CA LEU A 119 5.74 8.73 -17.00
C LEU A 119 5.44 9.40 -18.34
N HIS A 120 5.90 10.64 -18.52
CA HIS A 120 5.87 11.30 -19.83
C HIS A 120 6.62 10.46 -20.86
N HIS A 121 6.07 10.33 -22.07
CA HIS A 121 6.60 9.42 -23.10
C HIS A 121 8.05 9.70 -23.48
N ASP A 122 8.50 10.97 -23.48
CA ASP A 122 9.87 11.37 -23.83
C ASP A 122 10.92 10.84 -22.87
N ILE A 123 10.57 10.65 -21.59
CA ILE A 123 11.51 10.21 -20.56
C ILE A 123 11.37 8.72 -20.19
N TYR A 124 10.32 8.07 -20.65
CA TYR A 124 9.94 6.71 -20.23
C TYR A 124 11.09 5.70 -20.36
N ASP A 125 11.69 5.61 -21.54
CA ASP A 125 12.72 4.60 -21.80
C ASP A 125 14.01 4.89 -21.01
N THR A 126 14.36 6.18 -20.85
CA THR A 126 15.47 6.60 -20.00
C THR A 126 15.19 6.31 -18.53
N PHE A 127 13.98 6.57 -18.06
CA PHE A 127 13.54 6.24 -16.69
C PHE A 127 13.65 4.73 -16.42
N VAL A 128 13.12 3.90 -17.33
CA VAL A 128 13.19 2.43 -17.25
C VAL A 128 14.64 1.96 -17.19
N SER A 129 15.51 2.48 -18.06
CA SER A 129 16.94 2.09 -18.09
C SER A 129 17.69 2.40 -16.79
N LYS A 130 17.27 3.45 -16.05
CA LYS A 130 17.84 3.82 -14.75
C LYS A 130 17.20 3.05 -13.59
N LEU A 131 15.90 2.77 -13.65
CA LEU A 131 15.15 2.11 -12.57
C LEU A 131 15.49 0.62 -12.47
N ILE A 132 15.48 -0.11 -13.59
CA ILE A 132 15.56 -1.57 -13.57
C ILE A 132 16.83 -2.10 -12.91
N PRO A 133 18.04 -1.59 -13.19
CA PRO A 133 19.24 -2.04 -12.47
C PRO A 133 19.17 -1.81 -10.96
N LYS A 134 18.56 -0.70 -10.51
CA LYS A 134 18.38 -0.41 -9.08
C LYS A 134 17.40 -1.38 -8.43
N VAL A 135 16.29 -1.72 -9.11
CA VAL A 135 15.32 -2.73 -8.63
C VAL A 135 15.96 -4.11 -8.50
N GLN A 136 16.75 -4.52 -9.50
CA GLN A 136 17.47 -5.81 -9.49
C GLN A 136 18.53 -5.90 -8.39
N ALA A 137 19.09 -4.77 -7.97
CA ALA A 137 20.08 -4.69 -6.89
C ALA A 137 19.44 -4.75 -5.49
N LEU A 138 18.11 -4.67 -5.34
CA LEU A 138 17.43 -4.73 -4.04
C LEU A 138 17.60 -6.11 -3.41
N LYS A 139 18.26 -6.16 -2.27
CA LYS A 139 18.49 -7.40 -1.53
C LYS A 139 17.25 -7.77 -0.71
N GLN A 140 16.89 -9.05 -0.77
CA GLN A 140 15.82 -9.63 0.03
C GLN A 140 16.39 -10.60 1.08
N GLY A 141 15.87 -10.53 2.30
CA GLY A 141 16.29 -11.43 3.36
C GLY A 141 15.69 -11.09 4.72
N HIS A 142 16.26 -11.68 5.76
CA HIS A 142 15.75 -11.52 7.12
C HIS A 142 15.85 -10.05 7.58
N PRO A 143 14.77 -9.44 8.13
CA PRO A 143 14.73 -8.00 8.46
C PRO A 143 15.71 -7.55 9.55
N LYS A 144 16.29 -8.46 10.34
CA LYS A 144 17.36 -8.14 11.30
C LYS A 144 18.71 -7.84 10.63
N ASP A 145 18.92 -8.34 9.43
CA ASP A 145 20.12 -8.04 8.65
C ASP A 145 19.92 -6.72 7.89
N ARG A 146 20.67 -5.70 8.30
CA ARG A 146 20.59 -4.35 7.71
C ARG A 146 21.06 -4.28 6.26
N ALA A 147 21.74 -5.30 5.75
CA ALA A 147 22.10 -5.40 4.34
C ALA A 147 20.89 -5.69 3.44
N ASN A 148 19.78 -6.19 3.99
CA ASN A 148 18.56 -6.45 3.25
C ASN A 148 17.66 -5.23 3.22
N TYR A 149 17.23 -4.86 2.02
CA TYR A 149 16.27 -3.77 1.82
C TYR A 149 14.83 -4.24 2.01
N MET A 150 14.52 -5.46 1.61
CA MET A 150 13.16 -6.02 1.64
C MET A 150 13.09 -7.29 2.49
N GLY A 151 12.07 -7.33 3.36
CA GLY A 151 11.67 -8.52 4.11
C GLY A 151 10.60 -9.35 3.37
N PRO A 152 9.95 -10.31 4.09
CA PRO A 152 8.84 -11.08 3.55
C PRO A 152 7.52 -10.30 3.57
N MET A 153 6.53 -10.79 2.84
CA MET A 153 5.13 -10.42 3.00
C MET A 153 4.63 -10.81 4.41
N VAL A 154 3.55 -10.20 4.86
CA VAL A 154 3.03 -10.40 6.22
C VAL A 154 2.61 -11.85 6.48
N ASP A 155 2.07 -12.55 5.48
CA ASP A 155 1.64 -13.95 5.57
C ASP A 155 1.54 -14.62 4.18
N ALA A 156 1.15 -15.90 4.19
CA ALA A 156 0.98 -16.71 2.98
C ALA A 156 -0.14 -16.19 2.06
N ALA A 157 -1.21 -15.66 2.63
CA ALA A 157 -2.34 -15.14 1.86
C ALA A 157 -1.95 -13.88 1.08
N ALA A 158 -1.20 -12.98 1.72
CA ALA A 158 -0.66 -11.78 1.08
C ALA A 158 0.34 -12.12 -0.04
N GLN A 159 1.23 -13.10 0.20
CA GLN A 159 2.14 -13.60 -0.83
C GLN A 159 1.36 -14.15 -2.04
N LYS A 160 0.39 -15.03 -1.79
CA LYS A 160 -0.43 -15.66 -2.83
C LYS A 160 -1.17 -14.59 -3.66
N LYS A 161 -1.88 -13.67 -2.99
CA LYS A 161 -2.57 -12.55 -3.65
C LYS A 161 -1.62 -11.76 -4.55
N THR A 162 -0.44 -11.39 -4.03
CA THR A 162 0.54 -10.62 -4.79
C THR A 162 1.04 -11.36 -6.03
N LEU A 163 1.31 -12.67 -5.92
CA LEU A 163 1.73 -13.49 -7.05
C LEU A 163 0.62 -13.62 -8.12
N GLU A 164 -0.64 -13.73 -7.71
CA GLU A 164 -1.78 -13.74 -8.62
C GLU A 164 -1.90 -12.43 -9.41
N TYR A 165 -1.70 -11.27 -8.75
CA TYR A 165 -1.65 -9.98 -9.44
C TYR A 165 -0.45 -9.85 -10.37
N ILE A 166 0.70 -10.43 -10.02
CA ILE A 166 1.86 -10.48 -10.92
C ILE A 166 1.52 -11.25 -12.20
N GLU A 167 0.85 -12.41 -12.09
CA GLU A 167 0.41 -13.17 -13.27
C GLU A 167 -0.63 -12.42 -14.11
N THR A 168 -1.53 -11.67 -13.49
CA THR A 168 -2.44 -10.75 -14.19
C THR A 168 -1.65 -9.66 -14.92
N GLY A 169 -0.73 -9.01 -14.22
CA GLY A 169 0.08 -7.94 -14.79
C GLY A 169 0.97 -8.37 -15.96
N LYS A 170 1.48 -9.60 -15.95
CA LYS A 170 2.22 -10.18 -17.10
C LYS A 170 1.38 -10.28 -18.37
N LYS A 171 0.06 -10.34 -18.24
CA LYS A 171 -0.89 -10.33 -19.37
C LYS A 171 -1.29 -8.91 -19.79
N GLU A 172 -1.17 -7.96 -18.88
CA GLU A 172 -1.60 -6.56 -19.06
C GLU A 172 -0.45 -5.62 -19.45
N GLY A 173 0.81 -6.09 -19.35
CA GLY A 173 1.99 -5.30 -19.67
C GLY A 173 3.25 -6.16 -19.83
N LYS A 174 4.38 -5.50 -19.98
CA LYS A 174 5.69 -6.13 -20.18
C LYS A 174 6.41 -6.30 -18.84
N LEU A 175 6.72 -7.53 -18.44
CA LEU A 175 7.56 -7.78 -17.27
C LEU A 175 8.98 -7.25 -17.52
N LEU A 176 9.41 -6.30 -16.69
CA LEU A 176 10.75 -5.67 -16.78
C LEU A 176 11.71 -6.15 -15.69
N ALA A 177 11.20 -6.50 -14.50
CA ALA A 177 11.99 -7.04 -13.40
C ALA A 177 11.13 -7.90 -12.47
N GLY A 178 11.75 -8.84 -11.75
CA GLY A 178 11.10 -9.69 -10.78
C GLY A 178 10.16 -10.72 -11.41
N GLY A 179 8.92 -10.76 -10.91
CA GLY A 179 7.86 -11.58 -11.52
C GLY A 179 7.61 -12.93 -10.85
N GLY A 180 8.11 -13.16 -9.63
CA GLY A 180 7.92 -14.43 -8.94
C GLY A 180 8.14 -14.36 -7.44
N ALA A 181 8.10 -15.53 -6.80
CA ALA A 181 8.46 -15.67 -5.40
C ALA A 181 9.95 -15.41 -5.17
N GLY A 182 10.27 -14.90 -4.00
CA GLY A 182 11.66 -14.70 -3.54
C GLY A 182 12.20 -15.92 -2.75
N PRO A 183 13.09 -15.69 -1.77
CA PRO A 183 13.69 -16.74 -0.97
C PRO A 183 12.66 -17.66 -0.29
N LYS A 184 12.94 -18.98 -0.26
CA LYS A 184 12.04 -19.99 0.31
C LYS A 184 11.95 -19.97 1.85
N SER A 185 12.77 -19.16 2.52
CA SER A 185 12.81 -19.03 3.98
C SER A 185 11.63 -18.23 4.58
N GLY A 186 10.70 -17.74 3.77
CA GLY A 186 9.54 -16.98 4.19
C GLY A 186 8.65 -16.63 3.02
N TYR A 187 7.69 -15.76 3.24
CA TYR A 187 6.71 -15.33 2.23
C TYR A 187 7.23 -14.20 1.35
N TYR A 188 8.39 -14.39 0.74
CA TYR A 188 9.03 -13.38 -0.09
C TYR A 188 8.41 -13.30 -1.49
N VAL A 189 8.30 -12.08 -2.01
CA VAL A 189 7.94 -11.78 -3.40
C VAL A 189 9.02 -10.88 -3.98
N GLN A 190 9.51 -11.21 -5.17
CA GLN A 190 10.51 -10.39 -5.85
C GLN A 190 9.96 -8.98 -6.13
N PRO A 191 10.79 -7.92 -5.98
CA PRO A 191 10.41 -6.60 -6.44
C PRO A 191 10.12 -6.66 -7.94
N THR A 192 8.87 -6.37 -8.30
CA THR A 192 8.35 -6.61 -9.65
C THR A 192 7.99 -5.28 -10.32
N VAL A 193 8.48 -5.09 -11.53
CA VAL A 193 8.13 -3.95 -12.39
C VAL A 193 7.50 -4.45 -13.66
N ILE A 194 6.33 -3.91 -13.97
CA ILE A 194 5.59 -4.20 -15.20
C ILE A 194 5.44 -2.89 -15.96
N GLY A 195 6.01 -2.83 -17.15
CA GLY A 195 6.00 -1.69 -18.05
C GLY A 195 4.90 -1.74 -19.08
N ASP A 196 4.69 -0.62 -19.76
CA ASP A 196 3.69 -0.43 -20.83
C ASP A 196 2.27 -0.86 -20.41
N VAL A 197 1.93 -0.59 -19.14
CA VAL A 197 0.61 -0.92 -18.57
C VAL A 197 -0.41 0.12 -19.02
N ALA A 198 -1.59 -0.36 -19.47
CA ALA A 198 -2.68 0.53 -19.81
C ALA A 198 -3.29 1.20 -18.57
N PRO A 199 -3.76 2.46 -18.65
CA PRO A 199 -4.35 3.17 -17.52
C PRO A 199 -5.54 2.47 -16.87
N ASN A 200 -6.29 1.67 -17.62
CA ASN A 200 -7.46 0.92 -17.17
C ASN A 200 -7.19 -0.56 -16.86
N ALA A 201 -5.92 -0.98 -16.84
CA ALA A 201 -5.54 -2.34 -16.50
C ALA A 201 -5.83 -2.65 -15.01
N THR A 202 -6.07 -3.90 -14.69
CA THR A 202 -6.36 -4.36 -13.32
C THR A 202 -5.25 -3.93 -12.36
N ILE A 203 -3.97 -4.14 -12.74
CA ILE A 203 -2.83 -3.74 -11.89
C ILE A 203 -2.63 -2.22 -11.82
N SER A 204 -3.29 -1.44 -12.68
CA SER A 204 -3.32 0.02 -12.62
C SER A 204 -4.40 0.56 -11.69
N LEU A 205 -5.50 -0.17 -11.48
CA LEU A 205 -6.67 0.29 -10.75
C LEU A 205 -6.80 -0.32 -9.34
N GLU A 206 -6.44 -1.60 -9.17
CA GLU A 206 -6.66 -2.33 -7.93
C GLU A 206 -5.45 -2.30 -6.98
N GLU A 207 -5.72 -2.24 -5.68
CA GLU A 207 -4.69 -2.27 -4.63
C GLU A 207 -4.12 -3.68 -4.44
N ILE A 208 -2.85 -3.85 -4.78
CA ILE A 208 -2.13 -5.13 -4.64
C ILE A 208 -1.62 -5.32 -3.19
N PHE A 209 -1.11 -4.26 -2.58
CA PHE A 209 -0.48 -4.25 -1.26
C PHE A 209 0.76 -5.15 -1.18
N GLY A 210 1.60 -5.07 -2.22
CA GLY A 210 2.80 -5.88 -2.40
C GLY A 210 3.81 -5.16 -3.30
N PRO A 211 5.01 -5.73 -3.50
CA PRO A 211 6.12 -5.09 -4.21
C PRO A 211 5.95 -5.16 -5.74
N VAL A 212 4.89 -4.56 -6.23
CA VAL A 212 4.54 -4.53 -7.66
C VAL A 212 4.31 -3.09 -8.10
N LEU A 213 5.10 -2.65 -9.06
CA LEU A 213 5.05 -1.32 -9.66
C LEU A 213 4.61 -1.41 -11.12
N ALA A 214 3.54 -0.70 -11.47
CA ALA A 214 3.08 -0.49 -12.83
C ALA A 214 3.69 0.79 -13.40
N LEU A 215 4.29 0.74 -14.59
CA LEU A 215 4.74 1.89 -15.34
C LEU A 215 3.76 2.19 -16.45
N ILE A 216 3.22 3.40 -16.45
CA ILE A 216 2.22 3.88 -17.39
C ILE A 216 2.83 5.01 -18.20
N ARG A 217 2.75 4.92 -19.53
CA ARG A 217 3.23 5.95 -20.44
C ARG A 217 2.08 6.92 -20.75
N VAL A 218 2.36 8.22 -20.68
CA VAL A 218 1.41 9.28 -21.03
C VAL A 218 2.03 10.26 -22.00
N LYS A 219 1.22 10.92 -22.81
CA LYS A 219 1.68 11.85 -23.84
C LYS A 219 2.05 13.22 -23.29
N ASP A 220 1.37 13.65 -22.22
CA ASP A 220 1.53 14.97 -21.61
C ASP A 220 1.12 14.95 -20.13
N PHE A 221 1.32 16.07 -19.45
CA PHE A 221 1.01 16.23 -18.03
C PHE A 221 -0.49 16.08 -17.73
N GLU A 222 -1.36 16.60 -18.58
CA GLU A 222 -2.82 16.55 -18.41
C GLU A 222 -3.36 15.12 -18.47
N GLU A 223 -2.88 14.33 -19.43
CA GLU A 223 -3.19 12.91 -19.47
C GLU A 223 -2.66 12.20 -18.21
N GLY A 224 -1.44 12.53 -17.77
CA GLY A 224 -0.85 11.99 -16.55
C GLY A 224 -1.69 12.29 -15.32
N LEU A 225 -2.21 13.50 -15.19
CA LEU A 225 -3.10 13.89 -14.11
C LEU A 225 -4.46 13.16 -14.19
N ALA A 226 -5.02 13.00 -15.38
CA ALA A 226 -6.25 12.24 -15.59
C ALA A 226 -6.06 10.76 -15.19
N VAL A 227 -4.92 10.14 -15.56
CA VAL A 227 -4.57 8.77 -15.16
C VAL A 227 -4.35 8.66 -13.66
N ALA A 228 -3.72 9.64 -13.02
CA ALA A 228 -3.53 9.65 -11.58
C ALA A 228 -4.86 9.59 -10.82
N ASN A 229 -5.88 10.29 -11.33
CA ASN A 229 -7.21 10.37 -10.73
C ASN A 229 -8.18 9.25 -11.17
N ASN A 230 -7.80 8.39 -12.11
CA ASN A 230 -8.64 7.31 -12.63
C ASN A 230 -8.63 6.07 -11.70
N THR A 231 -9.08 6.23 -10.45
CA THR A 231 -9.12 5.15 -9.45
C THR A 231 -10.17 5.45 -8.39
N GLU A 232 -10.66 4.41 -7.72
CA GLU A 232 -11.60 4.55 -6.58
C GLU A 232 -10.91 5.01 -5.28
N TYR A 233 -9.59 5.20 -5.32
CA TYR A 233 -8.78 5.64 -4.17
C TYR A 233 -8.39 7.12 -4.34
N GLY A 234 -7.93 7.74 -3.26
CA GLY A 234 -7.52 9.14 -3.27
C GLY A 234 -6.69 9.51 -2.04
N LEU A 235 -5.76 8.63 -1.64
CA LEU A 235 -5.02 8.80 -0.40
C LEU A 235 -3.84 9.78 -0.57
N THR A 236 -2.93 9.51 -1.52
CA THR A 236 -1.74 10.33 -1.73
C THR A 236 -1.25 10.24 -3.19
N GLY A 237 -0.42 11.19 -3.56
CA GLY A 237 0.27 11.25 -4.85
C GLY A 237 1.45 12.20 -4.79
N ALA A 238 2.31 12.14 -5.79
CA ALA A 238 3.43 13.05 -5.95
C ALA A 238 3.63 13.41 -7.42
N VAL A 239 4.25 14.56 -7.65
CA VAL A 239 4.63 15.03 -8.97
C VAL A 239 6.11 15.39 -8.96
N PHE A 240 6.84 14.95 -9.99
CA PHE A 240 8.20 15.38 -10.27
C PHE A 240 8.18 16.26 -11.53
N THR A 241 8.36 17.55 -11.34
CA THR A 241 8.51 18.56 -12.38
C THR A 241 9.39 19.71 -11.89
N THR A 242 10.05 20.41 -12.79
CA THR A 242 10.73 21.68 -12.54
C THR A 242 9.98 22.85 -13.16
N ASN A 243 8.85 22.58 -13.83
CA ASN A 243 7.96 23.58 -14.40
C ASN A 243 6.95 24.03 -13.32
N GLU A 244 6.78 25.35 -13.14
CA GLU A 244 5.86 25.95 -12.18
C GLU A 244 4.47 26.20 -12.78
#